data_66dd745d802ffb9308346fba11f69fef
#
_entry.id   66dd745d802ffb9308346fba11f69fef
#
_cell.length_a   1.000
_cell.length_b   1.000
_cell.length_c   1.000
_cell.angle_alpha   90.00
_cell.angle_beta   90.00
_cell.angle_gamma   90.00
#
_symmetry.space_group_name_H-M   'P 1'
#
loop_
_entity.id
_entity.type
_entity.pdbx_description
1 polymer ?
#
loop_
_entity_poly.entity_id
_entity_poly.type
_entity_poly.pdbx_seq_one_letter_code
_entity_poly.pdbx_strand_id
1 'polypeptide(L)'
;MHRPGPVRAAGSHLATLLEDGRALLDSARLSVATEAPLFDHAEAADFAGRVEDMSRALEYLQVLAAQAVERTRTEAQMAQMARRGSAATAPAWRTGWTEPGATEPGVTDTGAGVVDPTATLALGAEAESSAAGLLDDGYRNAAEFLRARLRIGIGEARRRLALAAEVLPQTGMTGQHVPARREILAEALATAQVPSRSATIISTALDKVRHLTEPETLTRMEHALTATARQSDPDFLTKIAKRWADLIDQDGPEPTEETLRQLQGAFLRRRRRHGLHHLEIFATDEQYETLATAMNTATNPRHQTTGTDTGTGTGSGTETHDGTGTGTPDRSPAPDR
;
A
#
# COMPACT_ATOMS: atom_id res chain seq x y z
N MET A 1 -23.05 25.59 32.92
CA MET A 1 -23.22 24.15 33.04
C MET A 1 -23.05 23.54 31.63
N HIS A 2 -21.86 23.06 31.32
CA HIS A 2 -21.52 22.46 30.01
C HIS A 2 -21.72 20.95 30.12
N ARG A 3 -22.71 20.40 29.42
CA ARG A 3 -22.94 18.95 29.35
C ARG A 3 -21.80 18.32 28.53
N PRO A 4 -21.05 17.35 29.02
CA PRO A 4 -20.10 16.61 28.19
C PRO A 4 -20.90 15.78 27.21
N GLY A 5 -20.54 15.91 25.94
CA GLY A 5 -21.20 15.22 24.83
C GLY A 5 -20.99 13.70 24.84
N PRO A 6 -21.80 12.94 24.06
CA PRO A 6 -21.89 11.47 24.11
C PRO A 6 -20.65 10.70 23.60
N VAL A 7 -19.59 11.39 23.17
CA VAL A 7 -18.43 10.77 22.48
C VAL A 7 -17.51 9.96 23.43
N ARG A 8 -17.47 10.26 24.73
CA ARG A 8 -16.66 9.50 25.69
C ARG A 8 -17.24 8.14 26.08
N ALA A 9 -18.55 7.97 26.03
CA ALA A 9 -19.22 6.72 26.38
C ALA A 9 -19.04 5.62 25.31
N ALA A 10 -19.01 6.00 24.02
CA ALA A 10 -18.82 5.05 22.91
C ALA A 10 -17.43 4.42 22.89
N GLY A 11 -16.38 5.18 23.27
CA GLY A 11 -15.01 4.67 23.33
C GLY A 11 -14.81 3.60 24.42
N SER A 12 -15.51 3.69 25.56
CA SER A 12 -15.41 2.71 26.63
C SER A 12 -16.11 1.39 26.26
N HIS A 13 -17.25 1.44 25.57
CA HIS A 13 -17.98 0.26 25.15
C HIS A 13 -17.21 -0.57 24.11
N LEU A 14 -16.63 0.06 23.09
CA LEU A 14 -15.80 -0.63 22.11
C LEU A 14 -14.56 -1.27 22.76
N ALA A 15 -13.91 -0.57 23.70
CA ALA A 15 -12.77 -1.12 24.42
C ALA A 15 -13.15 -2.40 25.19
N THR A 16 -14.29 -2.39 25.91
CA THR A 16 -14.81 -3.58 26.61
C THR A 16 -15.06 -4.73 25.65
N LEU A 17 -15.74 -4.48 24.50
CA LEU A 17 -15.99 -5.51 23.51
C LEU A 17 -14.71 -6.13 22.95
N LEU A 18 -13.65 -5.31 22.75
CA LEU A 18 -12.36 -5.82 22.27
C LEU A 18 -11.62 -6.64 23.32
N GLU A 19 -11.74 -6.26 24.61
CA GLU A 19 -11.21 -7.01 25.75
C GLU A 19 -11.92 -8.35 25.91
N ASP A 20 -13.25 -8.38 25.85
CA ASP A 20 -14.07 -9.59 25.90
C ASP A 20 -13.74 -10.53 24.72
N GLY A 21 -13.65 -9.97 23.50
CA GLY A 21 -13.26 -10.72 22.30
C GLY A 21 -11.87 -11.34 22.44
N ARG A 22 -10.92 -10.63 23.03
CA ARG A 22 -9.59 -11.15 23.33
C ARG A 22 -9.65 -12.29 24.34
N ALA A 23 -10.41 -12.15 25.42
CA ALA A 23 -10.56 -13.19 26.42
C ALA A 23 -11.18 -14.46 25.84
N LEU A 24 -12.17 -14.32 24.95
CA LEU A 24 -12.77 -15.47 24.23
C LEU A 24 -11.76 -16.17 23.30
N LEU A 25 -10.93 -15.41 22.56
CA LEU A 25 -9.89 -15.99 21.72
C LEU A 25 -8.79 -16.69 22.54
N ASP A 26 -8.41 -16.12 23.68
CA ASP A 26 -7.46 -16.77 24.60
C ASP A 26 -8.02 -18.06 25.18
N SER A 27 -9.32 -18.10 25.52
CA SER A 27 -10.03 -19.30 25.98
C SER A 27 -10.07 -20.36 24.89
N ALA A 28 -10.46 -20.00 23.66
CA ALA A 28 -10.48 -20.90 22.52
C ALA A 28 -9.10 -21.50 22.23
N ARG A 29 -8.04 -20.67 22.33
CA ARG A 29 -6.65 -21.13 22.13
C ARG A 29 -6.22 -22.20 23.15
N LEU A 30 -6.67 -22.06 24.39
CA LEU A 30 -6.40 -23.06 25.44
C LEU A 30 -7.16 -24.36 25.20
N SER A 31 -8.45 -24.28 24.83
CA SER A 31 -9.27 -25.47 24.54
C SER A 31 -8.74 -26.24 23.33
N VAL A 32 -8.38 -25.53 22.26
CA VAL A 32 -7.86 -26.15 21.03
C VAL A 32 -6.61 -26.98 21.26
N ALA A 33 -5.74 -26.57 22.19
CA ALA A 33 -4.52 -27.32 22.49
C ALA A 33 -4.81 -28.78 22.98
N THR A 34 -5.97 -28.97 23.60
CA THR A 34 -6.39 -30.29 24.11
C THR A 34 -7.34 -31.00 23.18
N GLU A 35 -8.17 -30.31 22.43
CA GLU A 35 -9.24 -30.87 21.58
C GLU A 35 -8.75 -31.21 20.17
N ALA A 36 -7.86 -30.33 19.55
CA ALA A 36 -7.44 -30.54 18.18
C ALA A 36 -6.78 -31.90 17.86
N PRO A 37 -6.03 -32.54 18.78
CA PRO A 37 -5.50 -33.87 18.53
C PRO A 37 -6.56 -34.95 18.42
N LEU A 38 -7.80 -34.67 18.85
CA LEU A 38 -8.93 -35.60 18.83
C LEU A 38 -9.85 -35.39 17.62
N PHE A 39 -9.65 -34.33 16.85
CA PHE A 39 -10.49 -34.02 15.70
C PHE A 39 -10.36 -35.09 14.62
N ASP A 40 -11.50 -35.47 14.06
CA ASP A 40 -11.51 -36.15 12.78
C ASP A 40 -11.25 -35.15 11.61
N HIS A 41 -11.22 -35.67 10.39
CA HIS A 41 -10.94 -34.84 9.21
C HIS A 41 -12.01 -33.75 8.98
N ALA A 42 -13.28 -34.05 9.20
CA ALA A 42 -14.39 -33.12 9.01
C ALA A 42 -14.38 -32.05 10.10
N GLU A 43 -14.19 -32.43 11.35
CA GLU A 43 -14.06 -31.50 12.47
C GLU A 43 -12.86 -30.54 12.31
N ALA A 44 -11.72 -31.07 11.86
CA ALA A 44 -10.54 -30.27 11.59
C ALA A 44 -10.77 -29.24 10.45
N ALA A 45 -11.48 -29.67 9.39
CA ALA A 45 -11.83 -28.78 8.27
C ALA A 45 -12.83 -27.69 8.72
N ASP A 46 -13.84 -28.04 9.48
CA ASP A 46 -14.84 -27.11 10.03
C ASP A 46 -14.18 -26.11 11.00
N PHE A 47 -13.28 -26.58 11.84
CA PHE A 47 -12.51 -25.72 12.73
C PHE A 47 -11.66 -24.70 11.95
N ALA A 48 -10.94 -25.17 10.94
CA ALA A 48 -10.12 -24.28 10.08
C ALA A 48 -11.00 -23.22 9.39
N GLY A 49 -12.18 -23.59 8.87
CA GLY A 49 -13.13 -22.66 8.26
C GLY A 49 -13.61 -21.58 9.23
N ARG A 50 -13.99 -21.96 10.46
CA ARG A 50 -14.44 -21.01 11.50
C ARG A 50 -13.34 -20.04 11.92
N VAL A 51 -12.11 -20.51 12.03
CA VAL A 51 -10.95 -19.62 12.32
C VAL A 51 -10.72 -18.65 11.20
N GLU A 52 -10.83 -19.08 9.95
CA GLU A 52 -10.68 -18.20 8.78
C GLU A 52 -11.79 -17.15 8.71
N ASP A 53 -13.04 -17.51 9.01
CA ASP A 53 -14.16 -16.56 9.06
C ASP A 53 -13.95 -15.48 10.14
N MET A 54 -13.48 -15.86 11.32
CA MET A 54 -13.09 -14.89 12.36
C MET A 54 -11.93 -14.00 11.91
N SER A 55 -10.93 -14.56 11.22
CA SER A 55 -9.81 -13.80 10.68
C SER A 55 -10.27 -12.72 9.71
N ARG A 56 -11.21 -13.05 8.79
CA ARG A 56 -11.79 -12.07 7.84
C ARG A 56 -12.50 -10.93 8.55
N ALA A 57 -13.26 -11.22 9.60
CA ALA A 57 -13.92 -10.19 10.41
C ALA A 57 -12.89 -9.27 11.09
N LEU A 58 -11.81 -9.84 11.64
CA LEU A 58 -10.71 -9.06 12.23
C LEU A 58 -9.96 -8.22 11.19
N GLU A 59 -9.76 -8.73 9.98
CA GLU A 59 -9.14 -7.98 8.89
C GLU A 59 -9.92 -6.70 8.55
N TYR A 60 -11.26 -6.78 8.52
CA TYR A 60 -12.10 -5.61 8.33
C TYR A 60 -11.93 -4.57 9.45
N LEU A 61 -11.89 -5.02 10.72
CA LEU A 61 -11.61 -4.14 11.87
C LEU A 61 -10.22 -3.49 11.77
N GLN A 62 -9.22 -4.19 11.24
CA GLN A 62 -7.88 -3.64 11.03
C GLN A 62 -7.87 -2.53 9.96
N VAL A 63 -8.69 -2.65 8.93
CA VAL A 63 -8.88 -1.61 7.90
C VAL A 63 -9.56 -0.38 8.49
N LEU A 64 -10.63 -0.58 9.29
CA LEU A 64 -11.31 0.51 10.02
C LEU A 64 -10.36 1.23 10.99
N ALA A 65 -9.55 0.48 11.73
CA ALA A 65 -8.56 1.04 12.64
C ALA A 65 -7.51 1.89 11.91
N ALA A 66 -7.06 1.44 10.74
CA ALA A 66 -6.11 2.20 9.92
C ALA A 66 -6.70 3.54 9.46
N GLN A 67 -7.96 3.55 8.98
CA GLN A 67 -8.66 4.77 8.61
C GLN A 67 -8.85 5.71 9.80
N ALA A 68 -9.24 5.18 10.96
CA ALA A 68 -9.42 5.99 12.16
C ALA A 68 -8.12 6.70 12.58
N VAL A 69 -6.98 6.01 12.50
CA VAL A 69 -5.67 6.60 12.76
C VAL A 69 -5.35 7.69 11.74
N GLU A 70 -5.53 7.44 10.45
CA GLU A 70 -5.25 8.41 9.41
C GLU A 70 -6.12 9.66 9.56
N ARG A 71 -7.43 9.48 9.77
CA ARG A 71 -8.39 10.58 9.98
C ARG A 71 -8.02 11.43 11.18
N THR A 72 -7.81 10.82 12.34
CA THR A 72 -7.49 11.55 13.57
C THR A 72 -6.15 12.29 13.47
N ARG A 73 -5.15 11.72 12.79
CA ARG A 73 -3.87 12.39 12.54
C ARG A 73 -4.04 13.59 11.63
N THR A 74 -4.82 13.45 10.55
CA THR A 74 -5.10 14.54 9.60
C THR A 74 -5.86 15.67 10.29
N GLU A 75 -6.90 15.36 11.07
CA GLU A 75 -7.68 16.34 11.84
C GLU A 75 -6.78 17.11 12.83
N ALA A 76 -5.91 16.40 13.52
CA ALA A 76 -4.99 17.00 14.47
C ALA A 76 -3.93 17.89 13.76
N GLN A 77 -3.41 17.48 12.60
CA GLN A 77 -2.51 18.30 11.79
C GLN A 77 -3.19 19.57 11.28
N MET A 78 -4.42 19.48 10.80
CA MET A 78 -5.20 20.65 10.37
C MET A 78 -5.47 21.61 11.53
N ALA A 79 -5.83 21.10 12.71
CA ALA A 79 -6.03 21.92 13.89
C ALA A 79 -4.74 22.64 14.32
N GLN A 80 -3.59 22.01 14.20
CA GLN A 80 -2.29 22.63 14.50
C GLN A 80 -1.94 23.73 13.48
N MET A 81 -2.16 23.47 12.19
CA MET A 81 -1.95 24.48 11.13
C MET A 81 -2.86 25.70 11.34
N ALA A 82 -4.12 25.49 11.68
CA ALA A 82 -5.06 26.58 11.97
C ALA A 82 -4.61 27.44 13.17
N ARG A 83 -4.11 26.81 14.23
CA ARG A 83 -3.56 27.54 15.40
C ARG A 83 -2.32 28.36 15.05
N ARG A 84 -1.39 27.80 14.27
CA ARG A 84 -0.20 28.51 13.80
C ARG A 84 -0.55 29.68 12.87
N GLY A 85 -1.51 29.48 11.96
CA GLY A 85 -2.03 30.57 11.10
C GLY A 85 -2.68 31.69 11.90
N SER A 86 -3.48 31.35 12.92
CA SER A 86 -4.11 32.34 13.80
C SER A 86 -3.07 33.12 14.65
N ALA A 87 -2.04 32.45 15.14
CA ALA A 87 -0.97 33.10 15.90
C ALA A 87 -0.10 34.03 15.01
N ALA A 88 0.09 33.68 13.72
CA ALA A 88 0.82 34.52 12.77
C ALA A 88 -0.02 35.71 12.27
N THR A 89 -1.34 35.64 12.37
CA THR A 89 -2.27 36.68 11.88
C THR A 89 -2.82 37.55 13.01
N ALA A 90 -2.37 37.36 14.25
CA ALA A 90 -2.62 38.34 15.29
C ALA A 90 -1.83 39.62 14.93
N PRO A 91 -2.46 40.63 14.30
CA PRO A 91 -1.74 41.87 14.02
C PRO A 91 -1.44 42.46 15.38
N ALA A 92 -0.17 42.67 15.69
CA ALA A 92 0.25 43.59 16.70
C ALA A 92 -0.13 44.99 16.21
N TRP A 93 -1.42 45.29 16.24
CA TRP A 93 -1.91 46.65 16.12
C TRP A 93 -1.48 47.38 17.38
N ARG A 94 -0.21 47.78 17.43
CA ARG A 94 0.18 48.88 18.23
C ARG A 94 -0.46 50.11 17.58
N THR A 95 -1.62 50.48 18.06
CA THR A 95 -2.17 51.80 17.81
C THR A 95 -1.15 52.80 18.37
N GLY A 96 -0.23 53.22 17.51
CA GLY A 96 0.75 54.25 17.81
C GLY A 96 0.13 55.65 17.82
N TRP A 97 -1.00 55.81 18.47
CA TRP A 97 -1.60 57.10 18.83
C TRP A 97 -1.43 57.31 20.31
N THR A 98 -0.21 57.59 20.74
CA THR A 98 0.02 58.29 22.01
C THR A 98 -0.17 59.74 21.68
N GLU A 99 -1.28 60.36 22.08
CA GLU A 99 -1.43 61.81 22.07
C GLU A 99 -0.32 62.40 22.96
N PRO A 100 0.39 63.44 22.49
CA PRO A 100 1.31 64.16 23.34
C PRO A 100 0.54 65.16 24.20
N GLY A 101 0.32 64.81 25.47
CA GLY A 101 -0.19 65.81 26.41
C GLY A 101 -1.31 65.31 27.35
N ALA A 102 -0.99 64.49 28.31
CA ALA A 102 -1.75 64.43 29.54
C ALA A 102 -0.75 64.23 30.70
N THR A 103 -0.55 65.29 31.42
CA THR A 103 0.25 65.42 32.62
C THR A 103 -0.43 64.61 33.74
N GLU A 104 0.36 63.80 34.41
CA GLU A 104 0.05 63.10 35.65
C GLU A 104 -0.50 64.01 36.78
N PRO A 105 -1.31 63.47 37.65
CA PRO A 105 -0.83 63.49 39.03
C PRO A 105 -1.15 62.26 39.87
N GLY A 106 -0.18 61.88 40.70
CA GLY A 106 -0.43 61.35 42.04
C GLY A 106 -0.34 59.86 42.23
N VAL A 107 0.85 59.44 42.47
CA VAL A 107 1.29 58.22 43.14
C VAL A 107 0.57 57.97 44.46
N THR A 108 0.12 56.74 44.70
CA THR A 108 0.27 56.09 46.03
C THR A 108 0.63 54.63 45.82
N ASP A 109 1.80 54.38 46.32
CA ASP A 109 2.46 53.10 46.57
C ASP A 109 1.59 52.18 47.43
N THR A 110 1.32 50.95 46.98
CA THR A 110 1.14 49.82 47.87
C THR A 110 1.25 48.51 47.10
N GLY A 111 2.32 47.76 47.34
CA GLY A 111 2.32 46.29 47.22
C GLY A 111 2.63 45.70 45.87
N ALA A 112 3.88 45.78 45.47
CA ALA A 112 4.43 45.02 44.36
C ALA A 112 4.48 43.53 44.74
N GLY A 113 3.51 42.78 44.24
CA GLY A 113 3.72 41.35 43.95
C GLY A 113 4.53 41.27 42.66
N VAL A 114 5.81 40.98 42.80
CA VAL A 114 6.68 40.67 41.65
C VAL A 114 6.14 39.41 41.03
N VAL A 115 5.38 39.56 39.97
CA VAL A 115 5.03 38.43 39.09
C VAL A 115 6.28 38.18 38.26
N ASP A 116 6.99 37.09 38.55
CA ASP A 116 8.17 36.66 37.85
C ASP A 116 7.80 36.43 36.39
N PRO A 117 8.32 37.22 35.43
CA PRO A 117 8.01 37.05 34.02
C PRO A 117 8.48 35.69 33.45
N THR A 118 9.37 35.00 34.18
CA THR A 118 9.82 33.65 33.82
C THR A 118 8.75 32.59 34.10
N ALA A 119 7.91 32.78 35.12
CA ALA A 119 6.81 31.84 35.44
C ALA A 119 5.69 31.88 34.38
N THR A 120 5.40 33.06 33.81
CA THR A 120 4.39 33.20 32.76
C THR A 120 4.90 32.64 31.43
N LEU A 121 6.20 32.77 31.15
CA LEU A 121 6.83 32.14 29.95
C LEU A 121 6.93 30.63 30.12
N ALA A 122 7.19 30.13 31.32
CA ALA A 122 7.25 28.68 31.55
C ALA A 122 5.87 28.02 31.41
N LEU A 123 4.81 28.62 31.94
CA LEU A 123 3.44 28.12 31.78
C LEU A 123 2.96 28.16 30.29
N GLY A 124 3.35 29.17 29.55
CA GLY A 124 3.09 29.28 28.11
C GLY A 124 3.86 28.24 27.34
N ALA A 125 5.15 28.03 27.66
CA ALA A 125 6.00 27.06 27.01
C ALA A 125 5.60 25.59 27.28
N GLU A 126 5.15 25.30 28.52
CA GLU A 126 4.64 23.96 28.84
C GLU A 126 3.27 23.68 28.21
N ALA A 127 2.38 24.69 28.11
CA ALA A 127 1.12 24.54 27.38
C ALA A 127 1.33 24.41 25.86
N GLU A 128 2.27 25.15 25.29
CA GLU A 128 2.67 25.04 23.91
C GLU A 128 3.41 23.73 23.65
N SER A 129 4.28 23.27 24.53
CA SER A 129 4.97 21.99 24.46
C SER A 129 3.99 20.81 24.54
N SER A 130 2.99 20.89 25.40
CA SER A 130 1.93 19.87 25.53
C SER A 130 0.99 19.87 24.30
N ALA A 131 0.71 21.04 23.71
CA ALA A 131 -0.08 21.13 22.48
C ALA A 131 0.72 20.78 21.21
N ALA A 132 2.04 21.06 21.20
CA ALA A 132 2.97 20.61 20.16
C ALA A 132 3.22 19.09 20.25
N GLY A 133 3.20 18.53 21.47
CA GLY A 133 3.44 17.11 21.72
C GLY A 133 2.33 16.16 21.23
N LEU A 134 1.13 16.67 20.91
CA LEU A 134 0.02 15.83 20.41
C LEU A 134 0.20 15.36 18.95
N LEU A 135 1.15 15.92 18.19
CA LEU A 135 1.41 15.57 16.79
C LEU A 135 2.89 15.39 16.44
N ASP A 136 3.79 15.76 17.32
CA ASP A 136 5.23 15.48 17.15
C ASP A 136 5.56 14.09 17.70
N ASP A 137 4.83 13.10 17.16
CA ASP A 137 5.07 11.70 17.46
C ASP A 137 6.28 11.14 16.69
N GLY A 138 7.01 11.98 15.95
CA GLY A 138 8.19 11.62 15.20
C GLY A 138 7.92 10.85 13.89
N TYR A 139 6.65 10.68 13.50
CA TYR A 139 6.29 9.94 12.29
C TYR A 139 5.79 10.86 11.17
N ARG A 140 6.33 10.68 9.95
CA ARG A 140 5.98 11.52 8.79
C ARG A 140 4.55 11.33 8.32
N ASN A 141 4.00 10.11 8.45
CA ASN A 141 2.69 9.74 7.95
C ASN A 141 2.05 8.62 8.77
N ALA A 142 0.75 8.37 8.53
CA ALA A 142 0.00 7.33 9.22
C ALA A 142 0.57 5.93 9.01
N ALA A 143 1.16 5.63 7.86
CA ALA A 143 1.76 4.31 7.59
C ALA A 143 3.00 4.04 8.47
N GLU A 144 3.85 5.04 8.67
CA GLU A 144 5.02 4.94 9.57
C GLU A 144 4.59 4.78 11.02
N PHE A 145 3.58 5.53 11.45
CA PHE A 145 2.98 5.40 12.78
C PHE A 145 2.41 3.99 13.01
N LEU A 146 1.57 3.48 12.07
CA LEU A 146 0.99 2.15 12.16
C LEU A 146 2.07 1.06 12.18
N ARG A 147 3.11 1.19 11.35
CA ARG A 147 4.26 0.29 11.35
C ARG A 147 4.90 0.19 12.73
N ALA A 148 5.20 1.32 13.35
CA ALA A 148 5.88 1.36 14.63
C ALA A 148 4.96 0.91 15.77
N ARG A 149 3.72 1.41 15.81
CA ARG A 149 2.76 1.13 16.89
C ARG A 149 2.27 -0.32 16.89
N LEU A 150 2.01 -0.88 15.69
CA LEU A 150 1.47 -2.23 15.53
C LEU A 150 2.55 -3.27 15.22
N ARG A 151 3.80 -2.87 14.99
CA ARG A 151 4.92 -3.75 14.63
C ARG A 151 4.64 -4.57 13.36
N ILE A 152 3.95 -3.96 12.38
CA ILE A 152 3.66 -4.54 11.08
C ILE A 152 4.63 -4.01 10.01
N GLY A 153 4.74 -4.70 8.87
CA GLY A 153 5.54 -4.21 7.75
C GLY A 153 4.97 -2.91 7.15
N ILE A 154 5.82 -2.03 6.64
CA ILE A 154 5.38 -0.76 6.02
C ILE A 154 4.46 -1.01 4.81
N GLY A 155 4.70 -2.09 4.05
CA GLY A 155 3.82 -2.50 2.95
C GLY A 155 2.42 -2.83 3.42
N GLU A 156 2.29 -3.54 4.55
CA GLU A 156 1.00 -3.88 5.15
C GLU A 156 0.27 -2.64 5.69
N ALA A 157 0.98 -1.73 6.35
CA ALA A 157 0.40 -0.48 6.81
C ALA A 157 -0.18 0.35 5.63
N ARG A 158 0.60 0.48 4.55
CA ARG A 158 0.16 1.16 3.33
C ARG A 158 -1.01 0.46 2.65
N ARG A 159 -0.99 -0.87 2.60
CA ARG A 159 -2.08 -1.68 2.04
C ARG A 159 -3.40 -1.42 2.77
N ARG A 160 -3.39 -1.42 4.12
CA ARG A 160 -4.60 -1.16 4.92
C ARG A 160 -5.15 0.24 4.69
N LEU A 161 -4.28 1.25 4.64
CA LEU A 161 -4.69 2.63 4.38
C LEU A 161 -5.24 2.81 2.95
N ALA A 162 -4.58 2.25 1.95
CA ALA A 162 -5.05 2.30 0.57
C ALA A 162 -6.40 1.59 0.41
N LEU A 163 -6.56 0.41 1.00
CA LEU A 163 -7.83 -0.31 0.97
C LEU A 163 -8.93 0.46 1.69
N ALA A 164 -8.64 1.05 2.85
CA ALA A 164 -9.59 1.86 3.60
C ALA A 164 -10.14 3.04 2.77
N ALA A 165 -9.30 3.71 1.99
CA ALA A 165 -9.69 4.81 1.12
C ALA A 165 -10.70 4.38 0.03
N GLU A 166 -10.68 3.11 -0.40
CA GLU A 166 -11.54 2.58 -1.45
C GLU A 166 -12.86 1.99 -0.92
N VAL A 167 -12.81 1.31 0.25
CA VAL A 167 -13.94 0.51 0.75
C VAL A 167 -14.66 1.11 1.96
N LEU A 168 -14.16 2.21 2.52
CA LEU A 168 -14.83 2.85 3.66
C LEU A 168 -15.40 4.20 3.26
N PRO A 169 -16.55 4.58 3.84
CA PRO A 169 -17.11 5.90 3.62
C PRO A 169 -16.16 6.98 4.12
N GLN A 170 -16.17 8.10 3.42
CA GLN A 170 -15.35 9.27 3.72
C GLN A 170 -16.22 10.43 4.19
N THR A 171 -15.61 11.35 4.92
CA THR A 171 -16.27 12.63 5.25
C THR A 171 -15.71 13.70 4.31
N GLY A 172 -16.55 14.30 3.49
CA GLY A 172 -16.17 15.40 2.61
C GLY A 172 -15.74 16.65 3.39
N MET A 173 -15.14 17.60 2.70
CA MET A 173 -14.64 18.86 3.30
C MET A 173 -15.72 19.69 4.00
N THR A 174 -16.98 19.56 3.58
CA THR A 174 -18.16 20.24 4.15
C THR A 174 -18.87 19.38 5.21
N GLY A 175 -18.29 18.23 5.61
CA GLY A 175 -18.86 17.31 6.58
C GLY A 175 -19.92 16.36 6.01
N GLN A 176 -20.17 16.39 4.68
CA GLN A 176 -21.10 15.45 4.05
C GLN A 176 -20.51 14.03 4.06
N HIS A 177 -21.42 13.06 4.19
CA HIS A 177 -21.08 11.65 4.04
C HIS A 177 -20.87 11.32 2.56
N VAL A 178 -19.70 10.82 2.22
CA VAL A 178 -19.38 10.32 0.88
C VAL A 178 -19.33 8.78 0.97
N PRO A 179 -20.12 8.05 0.18
CA PRO A 179 -20.13 6.60 0.21
C PRO A 179 -18.76 6.02 -0.17
N ALA A 180 -18.57 4.75 0.12
CA ALA A 180 -17.35 4.05 -0.30
C ALA A 180 -17.22 4.09 -1.83
N ARG A 181 -16.02 4.25 -2.31
CA ARG A 181 -15.75 4.31 -3.75
C ARG A 181 -16.06 2.98 -4.46
N ARG A 182 -15.91 1.87 -3.73
CA ARG A 182 -16.17 0.50 -4.16
C ARG A 182 -17.26 -0.09 -3.27
N GLU A 183 -18.50 0.24 -3.58
CA GLU A 183 -19.64 -0.07 -2.70
C GLU A 183 -19.88 -1.59 -2.57
N ILE A 184 -19.79 -2.33 -3.69
CA ILE A 184 -20.02 -3.77 -3.73
C ILE A 184 -18.93 -4.52 -2.95
N LEU A 185 -17.68 -4.11 -3.14
CA LEU A 185 -16.54 -4.66 -2.43
C LEU A 185 -16.56 -4.31 -0.94
N ALA A 186 -16.98 -3.07 -0.61
CA ALA A 186 -17.14 -2.58 0.75
C ALA A 186 -18.14 -3.42 1.55
N GLU A 187 -19.29 -3.73 0.98
CA GLU A 187 -20.30 -4.59 1.58
C GLU A 187 -19.77 -6.01 1.81
N ALA A 188 -19.11 -6.61 0.80
CA ALA A 188 -18.57 -7.95 0.91
C ALA A 188 -17.45 -8.06 1.95
N LEU A 189 -16.64 -7.01 2.10
CA LEU A 189 -15.60 -6.93 3.13
C LEU A 189 -16.20 -6.72 4.53
N ALA A 190 -17.19 -5.83 4.67
CA ALA A 190 -17.87 -5.55 5.93
C ALA A 190 -18.61 -6.77 6.49
N THR A 191 -19.13 -7.61 5.61
CA THR A 191 -19.82 -8.88 5.97
C THR A 191 -18.85 -10.08 6.08
N ALA A 192 -17.55 -9.84 6.05
CA ALA A 192 -16.49 -10.86 6.12
C ALA A 192 -16.59 -11.97 5.06
N GLN A 193 -17.27 -11.71 3.93
CA GLN A 193 -17.38 -12.66 2.82
C GLN A 193 -16.11 -12.68 1.95
N VAL A 194 -15.35 -11.58 1.95
CA VAL A 194 -14.11 -11.43 1.17
C VAL A 194 -12.97 -11.04 2.09
N PRO A 195 -11.83 -11.74 2.06
CA PRO A 195 -10.66 -11.36 2.85
C PRO A 195 -10.02 -10.07 2.31
N SER A 196 -9.38 -9.32 3.19
CA SER A 196 -8.76 -8.02 2.84
C SER A 196 -7.67 -8.12 1.76
N ARG A 197 -7.02 -9.27 1.64
CA ARG A 197 -6.05 -9.56 0.57
C ARG A 197 -6.74 -9.59 -0.79
N SER A 198 -7.85 -10.31 -0.92
CA SER A 198 -8.66 -10.36 -2.14
C SER A 198 -9.25 -9.00 -2.48
N ALA A 199 -9.74 -8.26 -1.47
CA ALA A 199 -10.21 -6.90 -1.65
C ALA A 199 -9.11 -5.97 -2.20
N THR A 200 -7.87 -6.12 -1.76
CA THR A 200 -6.72 -5.35 -2.29
C THR A 200 -6.43 -5.71 -3.75
N ILE A 201 -6.51 -7.00 -4.13
CA ILE A 201 -6.32 -7.44 -5.52
C ILE A 201 -7.38 -6.79 -6.42
N ILE A 202 -8.65 -6.83 -6.01
CA ILE A 202 -9.76 -6.23 -6.75
C ILE A 202 -9.58 -4.72 -6.89
N SER A 203 -9.34 -4.01 -5.80
CA SER A 203 -9.15 -2.56 -5.79
C SER A 203 -7.99 -2.16 -6.72
N THR A 204 -6.85 -2.85 -6.64
CA THR A 204 -5.70 -2.57 -7.50
C THR A 204 -5.99 -2.83 -8.98
N ALA A 205 -6.73 -3.90 -9.29
CA ALA A 205 -7.11 -4.22 -10.67
C ALA A 205 -8.06 -3.16 -11.25
N LEU A 206 -9.06 -2.72 -10.48
CA LEU A 206 -9.99 -1.67 -10.88
C LEU A 206 -9.29 -0.32 -11.08
N ASP A 207 -8.34 0.03 -10.21
CA ASP A 207 -7.56 1.26 -10.34
C ASP A 207 -6.68 1.27 -11.59
N LYS A 208 -6.14 0.12 -11.96
CA LYS A 208 -5.32 -0.02 -13.17
C LYS A 208 -6.10 0.33 -14.45
N VAL A 209 -7.38 -0.06 -14.51
CA VAL A 209 -8.19 0.09 -15.72
C VAL A 209 -9.17 1.28 -15.70
N ARG A 210 -9.27 2.01 -14.59
CA ARG A 210 -10.24 3.10 -14.41
C ARG A 210 -10.15 4.22 -15.46
N HIS A 211 -8.98 4.39 -16.07
CA HIS A 211 -8.73 5.41 -17.09
C HIS A 211 -8.98 4.90 -18.51
N LEU A 212 -9.18 3.58 -18.65
CA LEU A 212 -9.28 2.92 -19.94
C LEU A 212 -10.73 2.56 -20.30
N THR A 213 -11.67 2.71 -19.35
CA THR A 213 -13.03 2.22 -19.55
C THR A 213 -14.07 3.07 -18.83
N GLU A 214 -15.32 2.91 -19.25
CA GLU A 214 -16.48 3.61 -18.69
C GLU A 214 -16.85 3.11 -17.27
N PRO A 215 -17.48 3.98 -16.44
CA PRO A 215 -17.87 3.64 -15.07
C PRO A 215 -18.74 2.38 -14.94
N GLU A 216 -19.61 2.14 -15.92
CA GLU A 216 -20.49 0.95 -15.93
C GLU A 216 -19.69 -0.35 -16.07
N THR A 217 -18.65 -0.34 -16.90
CA THR A 217 -17.76 -1.50 -17.06
C THR A 217 -16.93 -1.73 -15.80
N LEU A 218 -16.47 -0.66 -15.12
CA LEU A 218 -15.81 -0.77 -13.82
C LEU A 218 -16.73 -1.41 -12.78
N THR A 219 -18.00 -0.99 -12.71
CA THR A 219 -18.98 -1.58 -11.79
C THR A 219 -19.25 -3.05 -12.09
N ARG A 220 -19.36 -3.42 -13.37
CA ARG A 220 -19.48 -4.84 -13.78
C ARG A 220 -18.26 -5.67 -13.40
N MET A 221 -17.06 -5.13 -13.61
CA MET A 221 -15.81 -5.78 -13.20
C MET A 221 -15.73 -5.93 -11.68
N GLU A 222 -16.08 -4.90 -10.90
CA GLU A 222 -16.15 -4.96 -9.44
C GLU A 222 -17.08 -6.08 -8.97
N HIS A 223 -18.29 -6.13 -9.51
CA HIS A 223 -19.28 -7.16 -9.19
C HIS A 223 -18.76 -8.56 -9.51
N ALA A 224 -18.22 -8.78 -10.71
CA ALA A 224 -17.71 -10.07 -11.15
C ALA A 224 -16.52 -10.55 -10.31
N LEU A 225 -15.55 -9.66 -10.04
CA LEU A 225 -14.39 -10.00 -9.21
C LEU A 225 -14.77 -10.24 -7.74
N THR A 226 -15.71 -9.47 -7.20
CA THR A 226 -16.20 -9.67 -5.82
C THR A 226 -16.96 -10.99 -5.70
N ALA A 227 -17.79 -11.35 -6.68
CA ALA A 227 -18.45 -12.65 -6.72
C ALA A 227 -17.44 -13.82 -6.82
N THR A 228 -16.38 -13.66 -7.63
CA THR A 228 -15.29 -14.63 -7.71
C THR A 228 -14.53 -14.76 -6.39
N ALA A 229 -14.24 -13.66 -5.71
CA ALA A 229 -13.51 -13.64 -4.45
C ALA A 229 -14.25 -14.32 -3.28
N ARG A 230 -15.57 -14.39 -3.35
CA ARG A 230 -16.41 -15.13 -2.36
C ARG A 230 -16.26 -16.64 -2.48
N GLN A 231 -15.85 -17.15 -3.64
CA GLN A 231 -15.87 -18.59 -3.97
C GLN A 231 -14.50 -19.17 -4.28
N SER A 232 -13.49 -18.31 -4.48
CA SER A 232 -12.18 -18.73 -4.98
C SER A 232 -11.05 -18.15 -4.15
N ASP A 233 -9.91 -18.80 -4.23
CA ASP A 233 -8.68 -18.36 -3.59
C ASP A 233 -8.08 -17.08 -4.23
N PRO A 234 -7.20 -16.35 -3.51
CA PRO A 234 -6.59 -15.13 -4.03
C PRO A 234 -5.71 -15.32 -5.28
N ASP A 235 -5.15 -16.51 -5.50
CA ASP A 235 -4.27 -16.78 -6.64
C ASP A 235 -5.09 -16.94 -7.92
N PHE A 236 -6.24 -17.62 -7.84
CA PHE A 236 -7.21 -17.69 -8.93
C PHE A 236 -7.79 -16.30 -9.22
N LEU A 237 -8.21 -15.57 -8.19
CA LEU A 237 -8.70 -14.21 -8.32
C LEU A 237 -7.71 -13.30 -9.05
N THR A 238 -6.41 -13.41 -8.72
CA THR A 238 -5.36 -12.62 -9.38
C THR A 238 -5.29 -12.90 -10.88
N LYS A 239 -5.44 -14.16 -11.30
CA LYS A 239 -5.47 -14.54 -12.72
C LYS A 239 -6.68 -13.94 -13.44
N ILE A 240 -7.86 -14.02 -12.82
CA ILE A 240 -9.10 -13.46 -13.38
C ILE A 240 -9.02 -11.94 -13.45
N ALA A 241 -8.54 -11.28 -12.39
CA ALA A 241 -8.37 -9.83 -12.35
C ALA A 241 -7.40 -9.34 -13.44
N LYS A 242 -6.29 -10.06 -13.65
CA LYS A 242 -5.35 -9.78 -14.75
C LYS A 242 -6.03 -9.92 -16.10
N ARG A 243 -6.79 -11.02 -16.33
CA ARG A 243 -7.49 -11.24 -17.59
C ARG A 243 -8.50 -10.14 -17.90
N TRP A 244 -9.25 -9.66 -16.89
CA TRP A 244 -10.14 -8.52 -17.04
C TRP A 244 -9.38 -7.26 -17.46
N ALA A 245 -8.26 -6.98 -16.79
CA ALA A 245 -7.44 -5.81 -17.11
C ALA A 245 -6.87 -5.90 -18.55
N ASP A 246 -6.38 -7.08 -18.94
CA ASP A 246 -5.82 -7.30 -20.28
C ASP A 246 -6.90 -7.17 -21.38
N LEU A 247 -8.14 -7.63 -21.13
CA LEU A 247 -9.26 -7.47 -22.08
C LEU A 247 -9.66 -6.00 -22.22
N ILE A 248 -9.77 -5.25 -21.12
CA ILE A 248 -10.12 -3.83 -21.16
C ILE A 248 -9.01 -3.02 -21.83
N ASP A 249 -7.75 -3.38 -21.62
CA ASP A 249 -6.60 -2.72 -22.24
C ASP A 249 -6.56 -2.94 -23.76
N GLN A 250 -6.98 -4.13 -24.22
CA GLN A 250 -7.11 -4.45 -25.67
C GLN A 250 -8.24 -3.67 -26.35
N ASP A 251 -9.35 -3.43 -25.65
CA ASP A 251 -10.50 -2.68 -26.15
C ASP A 251 -10.38 -1.17 -25.86
N GLY A 252 -9.33 -0.75 -25.18
CA GLY A 252 -9.07 0.64 -24.81
C GLY A 252 -8.61 1.49 -26.00
N PRO A 253 -8.65 2.83 -25.86
CA PRO A 253 -8.11 3.71 -26.89
C PRO A 253 -6.61 3.46 -27.06
N GLU A 254 -6.18 3.43 -28.32
CA GLU A 254 -4.78 3.27 -28.67
C GLU A 254 -3.94 4.35 -27.95
N PRO A 255 -2.85 3.98 -27.26
CA PRO A 255 -2.05 4.95 -26.53
C PRO A 255 -1.51 6.03 -27.48
N THR A 256 -1.65 7.29 -27.10
CA THR A 256 -1.15 8.40 -27.92
C THR A 256 0.36 8.28 -28.10
N GLU A 257 0.87 8.73 -29.26
CA GLU A 257 2.32 8.73 -29.55
C GLU A 257 3.15 9.43 -28.47
N GLU A 258 2.59 10.47 -27.85
CA GLU A 258 3.19 11.18 -26.72
C GLU A 258 3.31 10.27 -25.47
N THR A 259 2.29 9.50 -25.17
CA THR A 259 2.30 8.52 -24.07
C THR A 259 3.34 7.42 -24.33
N LEU A 260 3.40 6.93 -25.58
CA LEU A 260 4.42 5.94 -25.97
C LEU A 260 5.84 6.50 -25.82
N ARG A 261 6.09 7.74 -26.25
CA ARG A 261 7.40 8.41 -26.07
C ARG A 261 7.81 8.58 -24.61
N GLN A 262 6.86 8.84 -23.72
CA GLN A 262 7.13 8.95 -22.28
C GLN A 262 7.45 7.60 -21.64
N LEU A 263 6.86 6.52 -22.14
CA LEU A 263 7.08 5.17 -21.64
C LEU A 263 8.31 4.50 -22.23
N GLN A 264 8.76 4.91 -23.45
CA GLN A 264 9.93 4.36 -24.10
C GLN A 264 11.20 4.70 -23.31
N GLY A 265 12.12 3.74 -23.25
CA GLY A 265 13.42 3.96 -22.64
C GLY A 265 14.13 2.70 -22.21
N ALA A 266 15.42 2.85 -21.92
CA ALA A 266 16.23 1.78 -21.35
C ALA A 266 16.58 2.12 -19.90
N PHE A 267 16.23 1.26 -18.99
CA PHE A 267 16.38 1.45 -17.54
C PHE A 267 17.34 0.44 -16.96
N LEU A 268 18.46 0.91 -16.41
CA LEU A 268 19.37 0.10 -15.62
C LEU A 268 18.83 -0.02 -14.20
N ARG A 269 18.43 -1.23 -13.81
CA ARG A 269 17.97 -1.52 -12.45
C ARG A 269 19.17 -1.67 -11.51
N ARG A 270 19.14 -1.02 -10.35
CA ARG A 270 20.23 -1.03 -9.35
C ARG A 270 20.48 -2.42 -8.73
N ARG A 271 19.54 -3.35 -8.83
CA ARG A 271 19.68 -4.69 -8.27
C ARG A 271 20.50 -5.57 -9.19
N ARG A 272 21.68 -5.95 -8.73
CA ARG A 272 22.47 -7.02 -9.33
C ARG A 272 22.00 -8.36 -8.78
N ARG A 273 21.77 -9.33 -9.66
CA ARG A 273 21.49 -10.70 -9.27
C ARG A 273 22.63 -11.58 -9.83
N HIS A 274 23.30 -12.32 -8.98
CA HIS A 274 24.45 -13.16 -9.35
C HIS A 274 25.56 -12.41 -10.13
N GLY A 275 25.82 -11.15 -9.78
CA GLY A 275 26.82 -10.33 -10.48
C GLY A 275 26.34 -9.72 -11.81
N LEU A 276 25.13 -10.05 -12.27
CA LEU A 276 24.57 -9.58 -13.55
C LEU A 276 23.79 -8.28 -13.36
N HIS A 277 23.91 -7.40 -14.34
CA HIS A 277 23.10 -6.18 -14.42
C HIS A 277 21.73 -6.49 -15.00
N HIS A 278 20.68 -5.89 -14.45
CA HIS A 278 19.33 -5.98 -14.97
C HIS A 278 19.03 -4.74 -15.82
N LEU A 279 18.79 -4.95 -17.10
CA LEU A 279 18.38 -3.96 -18.07
C LEU A 279 16.92 -4.22 -18.45
N GLU A 280 16.09 -3.20 -18.32
CA GLU A 280 14.68 -3.22 -18.71
C GLU A 280 14.49 -2.20 -19.82
N ILE A 281 14.00 -2.65 -20.98
CA ILE A 281 13.85 -1.82 -22.18
C ILE A 281 12.37 -1.83 -22.58
N PHE A 282 11.79 -0.65 -22.69
CA PHE A 282 10.48 -0.42 -23.28
C PHE A 282 10.69 0.17 -24.67
N ALA A 283 10.38 -0.60 -25.69
CA ALA A 283 10.63 -0.28 -27.10
C ALA A 283 9.35 -0.46 -27.92
N THR A 284 9.21 0.29 -29.01
CA THR A 284 8.20 0.02 -30.04
C THR A 284 8.53 -1.29 -30.78
N ASP A 285 7.57 -1.82 -31.52
CA ASP A 285 7.77 -3.06 -32.29
C ASP A 285 8.95 -2.95 -33.27
N GLU A 286 9.10 -1.81 -33.97
CA GLU A 286 10.22 -1.55 -34.87
C GLU A 286 11.57 -1.52 -34.13
N GLN A 287 11.62 -0.86 -32.98
CA GLN A 287 12.82 -0.80 -32.15
C GLN A 287 13.14 -2.17 -31.54
N TYR A 288 12.10 -2.95 -31.18
CA TYR A 288 12.25 -4.29 -30.63
C TYR A 288 12.83 -5.24 -31.68
N GLU A 289 12.34 -5.23 -32.92
CA GLU A 289 12.86 -6.05 -33.99
C GLU A 289 14.34 -5.75 -34.29
N THR A 290 14.68 -4.45 -34.31
CA THR A 290 16.06 -4.00 -34.48
C THR A 290 16.95 -4.50 -33.35
N LEU A 291 16.50 -4.36 -32.10
CA LEU A 291 17.22 -4.79 -30.92
C LEU A 291 17.36 -6.31 -30.86
N ALA A 292 16.29 -7.05 -31.15
CA ALA A 292 16.29 -8.51 -31.21
C ALA A 292 17.27 -9.03 -32.26
N THR A 293 17.30 -8.41 -33.43
CA THR A 293 18.24 -8.74 -34.52
C THR A 293 19.68 -8.49 -34.08
N ALA A 294 19.97 -7.34 -33.47
CA ALA A 294 21.29 -7.02 -32.97
C ALA A 294 21.75 -7.99 -31.87
N MET A 295 20.85 -8.34 -30.94
CA MET A 295 21.15 -9.31 -29.88
C MET A 295 21.40 -10.71 -30.42
N ASN A 296 20.57 -11.17 -31.37
CA ASN A 296 20.74 -12.48 -32.02
C ASN A 296 22.06 -12.55 -32.80
N THR A 297 22.44 -11.47 -33.47
CA THR A 297 23.73 -11.39 -34.18
C THR A 297 24.90 -11.40 -33.21
N ALA A 298 24.83 -10.66 -32.10
CA ALA A 298 25.88 -10.60 -31.08
C ALA A 298 26.07 -11.93 -30.30
N THR A 299 24.99 -12.68 -30.13
CA THR A 299 25.02 -13.98 -29.40
C THR A 299 25.24 -15.17 -30.28
N ASN A 300 25.30 -15.01 -31.63
CA ASN A 300 25.51 -16.10 -32.54
C ASN A 300 26.99 -16.55 -32.57
N PRO A 301 27.34 -17.77 -32.12
CA PRO A 301 28.72 -18.22 -32.01
C PRO A 301 29.43 -18.34 -33.36
N ARG A 302 28.69 -18.39 -34.46
CA ARG A 302 29.26 -18.47 -35.82
C ARG A 302 29.91 -17.16 -36.29
N HIS A 303 29.55 -16.02 -35.72
CA HIS A 303 30.16 -14.72 -36.04
C HIS A 303 31.40 -14.40 -35.20
N GLN A 304 31.75 -15.19 -34.20
CA GLN A 304 32.94 -14.98 -33.37
C GLN A 304 34.21 -15.61 -33.94
N THR A 305 34.15 -16.36 -35.05
CA THR A 305 35.30 -17.08 -35.65
C THR A 305 35.96 -16.37 -36.82
N THR A 306 35.60 -15.13 -37.18
CA THR A 306 36.24 -14.39 -38.27
C THR A 306 37.12 -13.24 -37.78
N GLY A 307 37.93 -13.48 -36.80
CA GLY A 307 38.81 -12.43 -36.28
C GLY A 307 40.05 -12.97 -35.57
N THR A 308 40.80 -13.91 -36.19
CA THR A 308 42.23 -14.09 -35.93
C THR A 308 42.73 -15.33 -36.70
N ASP A 309 43.09 -15.19 -37.95
CA ASP A 309 44.21 -15.98 -38.50
C ASP A 309 44.83 -15.24 -39.70
N THR A 310 45.83 -14.44 -39.39
CA THR A 310 46.88 -14.04 -40.32
C THR A 310 48.15 -14.83 -39.90
N GLY A 311 48.36 -15.99 -40.52
CA GLY A 311 49.55 -16.78 -40.27
C GLY A 311 49.79 -17.82 -41.35
N THR A 312 50.47 -17.39 -42.40
CA THR A 312 51.30 -18.11 -43.37
C THR A 312 51.66 -19.58 -43.00
N GLY A 313 51.38 -20.53 -43.90
CA GLY A 313 51.89 -21.91 -43.79
C GLY A 313 51.51 -22.82 -44.95
N THR A 314 52.30 -22.83 -46.00
CA THR A 314 52.41 -23.78 -47.11
C THR A 314 52.54 -25.22 -46.62
N GLY A 315 51.82 -26.20 -47.26
CA GLY A 315 52.05 -27.64 -47.00
C GLY A 315 51.05 -28.55 -47.71
N SER A 316 51.41 -28.99 -48.85
CA SER A 316 50.93 -30.10 -49.67
C SER A 316 50.73 -31.43 -48.88
N GLY A 317 49.71 -32.24 -49.27
CA GLY A 317 49.65 -33.65 -48.86
C GLY A 317 48.29 -34.29 -49.20
N THR A 318 48.21 -34.88 -50.32
CA THR A 318 47.26 -35.90 -50.80
C THR A 318 47.19 -37.06 -49.80
N GLU A 319 46.05 -37.67 -49.53
CA GLU A 319 45.73 -39.08 -49.81
C GLU A 319 44.37 -39.51 -49.24
N THR A 320 43.68 -40.23 -50.06
CA THR A 320 42.50 -41.09 -49.95
C THR A 320 42.59 -42.14 -48.84
N HIS A 321 41.47 -42.45 -48.22
CA HIS A 321 40.98 -43.80 -48.06
C HIS A 321 39.52 -43.92 -47.61
N ASP A 322 38.85 -44.78 -48.26
CA ASP A 322 37.55 -45.41 -48.15
C ASP A 322 37.36 -46.17 -46.82
N GLY A 323 36.11 -46.42 -46.41
CA GLY A 323 35.84 -47.33 -45.29
C GLY A 323 34.45 -47.29 -44.70
N THR A 324 33.49 -47.90 -45.34
CA THR A 324 32.21 -48.46 -44.83
C THR A 324 32.20 -48.97 -43.39
N GLY A 325 31.08 -48.81 -42.70
CA GLY A 325 30.77 -49.55 -41.47
C GLY A 325 29.44 -49.20 -40.79
N THR A 326 28.40 -49.90 -41.17
CA THR A 326 27.09 -50.16 -40.54
C THR A 326 27.12 -50.38 -39.04
N GLY A 327 26.05 -49.94 -38.32
CA GLY A 327 25.68 -50.52 -37.04
C GLY A 327 24.75 -49.69 -36.16
N THR A 328 23.43 -49.80 -36.34
CA THR A 328 22.41 -49.65 -35.28
C THR A 328 22.39 -50.94 -34.45
N PRO A 329 21.95 -51.06 -33.20
CA PRO A 329 20.67 -50.57 -32.68
C PRO A 329 20.57 -50.19 -31.17
N ASP A 330 19.48 -49.52 -30.84
CA ASP A 330 18.50 -49.88 -29.77
C ASP A 330 18.81 -49.66 -28.28
N ARG A 331 17.88 -48.95 -27.65
CA ARG A 331 17.24 -49.14 -26.33
C ARG A 331 17.15 -47.90 -25.40
N SER A 332 15.90 -47.40 -25.36
CA SER A 332 15.31 -46.84 -24.11
C SER A 332 15.22 -47.90 -22.99
N PRO A 333 15.08 -47.59 -21.71
CA PRO A 333 13.90 -46.92 -21.17
C PRO A 333 14.12 -45.98 -19.97
N ALA A 334 13.12 -45.14 -19.66
CA ALA A 334 12.83 -44.57 -18.37
C ALA A 334 12.50 -45.70 -17.34
N PRO A 335 12.38 -45.48 -16.00
CA PRO A 335 11.48 -44.51 -15.35
C PRO A 335 11.91 -43.98 -13.98
N ASP A 336 10.99 -43.13 -13.39
CA ASP A 336 10.61 -42.94 -11.98
C ASP A 336 11.59 -42.36 -10.97
N ARG A 337 11.31 -41.15 -10.54
CA ARG A 337 10.64 -40.80 -9.24
C ARG A 337 10.39 -39.30 -9.15
#